data_3695c055be74387d4e30e0c16bd53fb6
#
_entry.id   3695c055be74387d4e30e0c16bd53fb6
#
_cell.length_a   1.000
_cell.length_b   1.000
_cell.length_c   1.000
_cell.angle_alpha   90.00
_cell.angle_beta   90.00
_cell.angle_gamma   90.00
#
_symmetry.space_group_name_H-M   'P 1'
#
loop_
_entity.id
_entity.type
_entity.pdbx_description
1 polymer ?
#
loop_
_entity_poly.entity_id
_entity_poly.type
_entity_poly.pdbx_seq_one_letter_code
_entity_poly.pdbx_strand_id
1 'polypeptide(L)'
;MNRSKTMMLAFVSLILAACQPSANSGQGPDIEFLHMPGIEGSGLPFSSAVRVDNTIYLSGVIGLEPGTSRPAAGGIEAEAKAAMEEIKKTLETFGSSMDRVVKCTVFLADESDRDAFNEIYMSYFDTLPARSGVTVKGLALGARAEVECIAVVN
;
A
#
# COMPACT_ATOMS: atom_id res chain seq x y z
N MET A 1 -76.25 -17.04 -40.93
CA MET A 1 -75.38 -17.86 -40.04
C MET A 1 -73.95 -17.63 -40.47
N ASN A 2 -73.27 -16.64 -39.86
CA ASN A 2 -71.98 -16.19 -40.32
C ASN A 2 -71.01 -16.27 -39.11
N ARG A 3 -70.13 -17.24 -39.13
CA ARG A 3 -69.11 -17.42 -38.07
C ARG A 3 -67.86 -16.64 -38.44
N SER A 4 -67.67 -15.49 -37.76
CA SER A 4 -66.44 -14.72 -37.82
C SER A 4 -65.31 -15.46 -37.07
N LYS A 5 -64.23 -15.80 -37.79
CA LYS A 5 -63.02 -16.36 -37.20
C LYS A 5 -62.06 -15.18 -36.80
N THR A 6 -61.97 -14.92 -35.52
CA THR A 6 -61.01 -13.96 -34.98
C THR A 6 -59.61 -14.63 -34.91
N MET A 7 -58.70 -14.13 -35.71
CA MET A 7 -57.31 -14.59 -35.78
C MET A 7 -56.47 -13.78 -34.75
N MET A 8 -56.07 -14.45 -33.71
CA MET A 8 -55.28 -13.87 -32.64
C MET A 8 -53.79 -13.90 -33.03
N LEU A 9 -53.22 -12.73 -33.39
CA LEU A 9 -51.77 -12.58 -33.62
C LEU A 9 -51.06 -12.50 -32.27
N ALA A 10 -50.28 -13.53 -31.95
CA ALA A 10 -49.35 -13.49 -30.81
C ALA A 10 -48.07 -12.73 -31.23
N PHE A 11 -47.87 -11.55 -30.64
CA PHE A 11 -46.61 -10.83 -30.73
C PHE A 11 -45.58 -11.47 -29.80
N VAL A 12 -44.62 -12.18 -30.36
CA VAL A 12 -43.45 -12.66 -29.65
C VAL A 12 -42.43 -11.50 -29.61
N SER A 13 -42.38 -10.78 -28.48
CA SER A 13 -41.35 -9.76 -28.22
C SER A 13 -40.03 -10.44 -27.88
N LEU A 14 -39.12 -10.50 -28.84
CA LEU A 14 -37.76 -10.96 -28.68
C LEU A 14 -36.97 -9.86 -27.93
N ILE A 15 -36.78 -10.04 -26.61
CA ILE A 15 -35.90 -9.15 -25.80
C ILE A 15 -34.45 -9.49 -26.16
N LEU A 16 -33.82 -8.72 -27.04
CA LEU A 16 -32.36 -8.73 -27.19
C LEU A 16 -31.77 -8.07 -25.94
N ALA A 17 -31.26 -8.87 -25.00
CA ALA A 17 -30.37 -8.40 -23.96
C ALA A 17 -29.07 -7.98 -24.63
N ALA A 18 -28.94 -6.69 -24.95
CA ALA A 18 -27.69 -6.11 -25.39
C ALA A 18 -26.71 -6.13 -24.18
N CYS A 19 -25.73 -7.02 -24.23
CA CYS A 19 -24.54 -6.93 -23.39
C CYS A 19 -23.83 -5.62 -23.78
N GLN A 20 -24.10 -4.54 -23.03
CA GLN A 20 -23.32 -3.31 -23.18
C GLN A 20 -21.94 -3.58 -22.58
N PRO A 21 -20.85 -3.50 -23.36
CA PRO A 21 -19.53 -3.46 -22.77
C PRO A 21 -19.47 -2.22 -21.89
N SER A 22 -19.10 -2.37 -20.62
CA SER A 22 -18.79 -1.26 -19.74
C SER A 22 -17.78 -0.37 -20.46
N ALA A 23 -18.20 0.83 -20.87
CA ALA A 23 -17.30 1.83 -21.39
C ALA A 23 -16.36 2.21 -20.24
N ASN A 24 -15.20 1.57 -20.20
CA ASN A 24 -14.07 2.06 -19.45
C ASN A 24 -13.67 3.36 -20.15
N SER A 25 -14.15 4.49 -19.62
CA SER A 25 -13.73 5.81 -20.06
C SER A 25 -12.20 5.81 -19.98
N GLY A 26 -11.51 6.04 -21.09
CA GLY A 26 -10.06 5.93 -21.24
C GLY A 26 -9.29 7.04 -20.50
N GLN A 27 -9.57 7.20 -19.23
CA GLN A 27 -8.79 7.95 -18.27
C GLN A 27 -7.76 6.98 -17.71
N GLY A 28 -6.48 7.34 -17.82
CA GLY A 28 -5.39 6.59 -17.19
C GLY A 28 -5.60 6.49 -15.67
N PRO A 29 -4.74 5.74 -14.97
CA PRO A 29 -4.84 5.58 -13.51
C PRO A 29 -4.76 6.96 -12.83
N ASP A 30 -5.52 7.12 -11.74
CA ASP A 30 -5.42 8.29 -10.87
C ASP A 30 -4.15 8.18 -10.04
N ILE A 31 -3.28 9.21 -10.10
CA ILE A 31 -1.98 9.21 -9.41
C ILE A 31 -1.91 10.41 -8.47
N GLU A 32 -1.73 10.13 -7.17
CA GLU A 32 -1.55 11.13 -6.13
C GLU A 32 -0.19 10.99 -5.45
N PHE A 33 0.56 12.10 -5.35
CA PHE A 33 1.82 12.18 -4.59
C PHE A 33 1.50 12.69 -3.18
N LEU A 34 1.73 11.85 -2.17
CA LEU A 34 1.27 12.05 -0.81
C LEU A 34 2.44 12.43 0.12
N HIS A 35 2.24 13.43 0.97
CA HIS A 35 3.22 13.88 1.95
C HIS A 35 2.64 13.81 3.36
N MET A 36 3.39 13.25 4.30
CA MET A 36 3.00 13.27 5.70
C MET A 36 2.89 14.72 6.20
N PRO A 37 1.89 15.04 7.04
CA PRO A 37 1.78 16.37 7.63
C PRO A 37 3.06 16.82 8.32
N GLY A 38 3.50 18.05 8.02
CA GLY A 38 4.67 18.67 8.64
C GLY A 38 6.00 18.40 7.92
N ILE A 39 6.01 17.64 6.81
CA ILE A 39 7.19 17.49 5.97
C ILE A 39 7.09 18.22 4.62
N GLU A 40 5.98 18.93 4.39
CA GLU A 40 5.82 19.78 3.22
C GLU A 40 6.92 20.86 3.19
N GLY A 41 7.66 20.91 2.09
CA GLY A 41 8.78 21.87 1.95
C GLY A 41 10.05 21.48 2.71
N SER A 42 10.15 20.25 3.23
CA SER A 42 11.37 19.74 3.91
C SER A 42 12.59 19.64 3.00
N GLY A 43 12.41 19.75 1.69
CA GLY A 43 13.47 19.57 0.70
C GLY A 43 13.85 18.11 0.44
N LEU A 44 13.11 17.15 0.98
CA LEU A 44 13.32 15.73 0.67
C LEU A 44 13.03 15.47 -0.82
N PRO A 45 13.86 14.68 -1.51
CA PRO A 45 13.72 14.45 -2.97
C PRO A 45 12.68 13.37 -3.31
N PHE A 46 11.72 13.09 -2.40
CA PHE A 46 10.70 12.05 -2.56
C PHE A 46 9.41 12.41 -1.80
N SER A 47 8.30 11.81 -2.21
CA SER A 47 7.02 11.84 -1.48
C SER A 47 7.03 10.79 -0.37
N SER A 48 6.20 10.96 0.66
CA SER A 48 6.03 9.92 1.70
C SER A 48 5.41 8.64 1.13
N ALA A 49 4.49 8.81 0.18
CA ALA A 49 3.88 7.72 -0.55
C ALA A 49 3.36 8.22 -1.92
N VAL A 50 3.09 7.28 -2.81
CA VAL A 50 2.34 7.52 -4.05
C VAL A 50 1.15 6.59 -4.06
N ARG A 51 -0.06 7.16 -4.29
CA ARG A 51 -1.26 6.37 -4.56
C ARG A 51 -1.47 6.26 -6.05
N VAL A 52 -1.76 5.06 -6.52
CA VAL A 52 -2.21 4.78 -7.89
C VAL A 52 -3.52 4.01 -7.79
N ASP A 53 -4.63 4.64 -8.13
CA ASP A 53 -5.98 4.11 -7.90
C ASP A 53 -6.15 3.64 -6.44
N ASN A 54 -6.34 2.34 -6.22
CA ASN A 54 -6.51 1.73 -4.90
C ASN A 54 -5.20 1.18 -4.29
N THR A 55 -4.04 1.48 -4.87
CA THR A 55 -2.75 0.97 -4.38
C THR A 55 -1.90 2.12 -3.85
N ILE A 56 -1.35 1.97 -2.65
CA ILE A 56 -0.39 2.89 -2.05
C ILE A 56 1.00 2.25 -2.05
N TYR A 57 1.97 2.98 -2.59
CA TYR A 57 3.40 2.68 -2.57
C TYR A 57 4.06 3.61 -1.56
N LEU A 58 4.54 3.08 -0.44
CA LEU A 58 5.29 3.87 0.54
C LEU A 58 6.75 4.01 0.12
N SER A 59 7.33 5.15 0.42
CA SER A 59 8.79 5.31 0.38
C SER A 59 9.46 4.49 1.47
N GLY A 60 10.76 4.25 1.34
CA GLY A 60 11.57 3.60 2.38
C GLY A 60 11.52 4.37 3.70
N VAL A 61 11.30 3.65 4.79
CA VAL A 61 11.21 4.17 6.15
C VAL A 61 12.32 3.57 6.98
N ILE A 62 13.15 4.44 7.57
CA ILE A 62 14.12 4.08 8.61
C ILE A 62 13.56 4.48 9.99
N GLY A 63 13.90 3.72 11.02
CA GLY A 63 13.42 3.99 12.38
C GLY A 63 14.18 5.12 13.05
N LEU A 64 13.55 6.29 13.17
CA LEU A 64 14.15 7.48 13.79
C LEU A 64 13.58 7.75 15.18
N GLU A 65 14.37 8.41 16.03
CA GLU A 65 13.88 9.03 17.25
C GLU A 65 12.88 10.14 16.90
N PRO A 66 11.73 10.22 17.58
CA PRO A 66 10.71 11.21 17.28
C PRO A 66 11.23 12.65 17.25
N GLY A 67 10.95 13.36 16.15
CA GLY A 67 11.34 14.76 15.97
C GLY A 67 12.83 14.98 15.69
N THR A 68 13.58 13.94 15.39
CA THR A 68 15.01 14.02 15.07
C THR A 68 15.35 13.35 13.74
N SER A 69 16.59 13.53 13.27
CA SER A 69 17.15 12.78 12.13
C SER A 69 18.18 11.74 12.62
N ARG A 70 17.96 11.14 13.78
CA ARG A 70 18.84 10.11 14.34
C ARG A 70 18.12 8.78 14.40
N PRO A 71 18.77 7.66 14.03
CA PRO A 71 18.23 6.33 14.27
C PRO A 71 17.84 6.13 15.75
N ALA A 72 16.76 5.38 16.00
CA ALA A 72 16.26 5.13 17.34
C ALA A 72 17.32 4.43 18.21
N ALA A 73 17.56 4.97 19.40
CA ALA A 73 18.53 4.38 20.32
C ALA A 73 18.03 3.03 20.85
N GLY A 74 18.91 2.03 20.89
CA GLY A 74 18.58 0.67 21.33
C GLY A 74 18.81 -0.42 20.27
N GLY A 75 19.48 -0.06 19.17
CA GLY A 75 19.88 -1.01 18.14
C GLY A 75 18.74 -1.42 17.21
N ILE A 76 18.86 -2.60 16.58
CA ILE A 76 17.94 -3.05 15.52
C ILE A 76 16.50 -3.17 16.00
N GLU A 77 16.26 -3.63 17.23
CA GLU A 77 14.89 -3.81 17.76
C GLU A 77 14.18 -2.45 17.88
N ALA A 78 14.86 -1.43 18.41
CA ALA A 78 14.31 -0.08 18.53
C ALA A 78 14.07 0.57 17.17
N GLU A 79 15.04 0.45 16.26
CA GLU A 79 14.92 0.99 14.89
C GLU A 79 13.81 0.27 14.10
N ALA A 80 13.74 -1.07 14.17
CA ALA A 80 12.68 -1.83 13.52
C ALA A 80 11.29 -1.42 14.03
N LYS A 81 11.13 -1.29 15.35
CA LYS A 81 9.88 -0.84 15.96
C LYS A 81 9.51 0.56 15.48
N ALA A 82 10.44 1.52 15.52
CA ALA A 82 10.20 2.90 15.10
C ALA A 82 9.82 2.96 13.60
N ALA A 83 10.48 2.19 12.73
CA ALA A 83 10.16 2.11 11.32
C ALA A 83 8.75 1.54 11.08
N MET A 84 8.39 0.46 11.76
CA MET A 84 7.07 -0.17 11.62
C MET A 84 5.94 0.72 12.15
N GLU A 85 6.15 1.45 13.25
CA GLU A 85 5.20 2.44 13.76
C GLU A 85 4.99 3.60 12.76
N GLU A 86 6.06 4.10 12.13
CA GLU A 86 5.93 5.16 11.13
C GLU A 86 5.22 4.65 9.85
N ILE A 87 5.47 3.40 9.40
CA ILE A 87 4.73 2.75 8.31
C ILE A 87 3.24 2.69 8.66
N LYS A 88 2.90 2.20 9.86
CA LYS A 88 1.52 2.11 10.34
C LYS A 88 0.84 3.47 10.31
N LYS A 89 1.46 4.48 10.90
CA LYS A 89 0.96 5.87 10.94
C LYS A 89 0.77 6.44 9.52
N THR A 90 1.71 6.19 8.61
CA THR A 90 1.63 6.65 7.21
C THR A 90 0.45 6.00 6.50
N LEU A 91 0.26 4.69 6.65
CA LEU A 91 -0.88 3.97 6.08
C LEU A 91 -2.21 4.51 6.60
N GLU A 92 -2.36 4.68 7.93
CA GLU A 92 -3.55 5.23 8.56
C GLU A 92 -3.85 6.66 8.09
N THR A 93 -2.82 7.50 7.94
CA THR A 93 -2.96 8.88 7.45
C THR A 93 -3.51 8.92 6.02
N PHE A 94 -3.15 7.94 5.18
CA PHE A 94 -3.56 7.90 3.78
C PHE A 94 -4.71 6.92 3.49
N GLY A 95 -5.44 6.46 4.51
CA GLY A 95 -6.67 5.69 4.38
C GLY A 95 -6.47 4.20 4.14
N SER A 96 -5.37 3.65 4.66
CA SER A 96 -5.06 2.22 4.66
C SER A 96 -4.74 1.75 6.09
N SER A 97 -4.21 0.52 6.26
CA SER A 97 -3.86 -0.07 7.55
C SER A 97 -2.86 -1.21 7.39
N MET A 98 -2.31 -1.72 8.49
CA MET A 98 -1.32 -2.80 8.48
C MET A 98 -1.87 -4.11 7.91
N ASP A 99 -3.13 -4.42 8.12
CA ASP A 99 -3.82 -5.60 7.56
C ASP A 99 -4.08 -5.52 6.05
N ARG A 100 -3.86 -4.33 5.46
CA ARG A 100 -3.99 -4.07 4.02
C ARG A 100 -2.65 -4.07 3.29
N VAL A 101 -1.55 -4.30 3.99
CA VAL A 101 -0.22 -4.43 3.38
C VAL A 101 -0.14 -5.73 2.61
N VAL A 102 0.26 -5.65 1.34
CA VAL A 102 0.37 -6.82 0.45
C VAL A 102 1.82 -7.23 0.19
N LYS A 103 2.76 -6.30 0.31
CA LYS A 103 4.17 -6.54 0.04
C LYS A 103 5.04 -5.59 0.85
N CYS A 104 6.15 -6.09 1.40
CA CYS A 104 7.24 -5.23 1.89
C CYS A 104 8.58 -5.66 1.31
N THR A 105 9.51 -4.69 1.20
CA THR A 105 10.94 -4.91 0.97
C THR A 105 11.70 -4.43 2.20
N VAL A 106 12.63 -5.24 2.67
CA VAL A 106 13.45 -4.95 3.85
C VAL A 106 14.91 -4.89 3.44
N PHE A 107 15.57 -3.82 3.81
CA PHE A 107 17.00 -3.60 3.65
C PHE A 107 17.64 -3.60 5.02
N LEU A 108 18.67 -4.43 5.23
CA LEU A 108 19.45 -4.49 6.48
C LEU A 108 20.89 -4.05 6.22
N ALA A 109 21.45 -3.26 7.09
CA ALA A 109 22.87 -2.88 7.01
C ALA A 109 23.80 -4.01 7.44
N ASP A 110 23.30 -4.95 8.27
CA ASP A 110 24.03 -6.12 8.73
C ASP A 110 23.13 -7.36 8.73
N GLU A 111 23.63 -8.49 8.18
CA GLU A 111 22.90 -9.76 8.14
C GLU A 111 22.62 -10.31 9.56
N SER A 112 23.48 -10.02 10.53
CA SER A 112 23.30 -10.45 11.92
C SER A 112 22.05 -9.84 12.61
N ASP A 113 21.49 -8.77 12.05
CA ASP A 113 20.28 -8.11 12.56
C ASP A 113 18.98 -8.81 12.13
N ARG A 114 19.06 -9.78 11.22
CA ARG A 114 17.88 -10.38 10.56
C ARG A 114 16.89 -11.00 11.53
N ASP A 115 17.36 -11.77 12.49
CA ASP A 115 16.47 -12.49 13.40
C ASP A 115 15.76 -11.53 14.35
N ALA A 116 16.48 -10.59 14.96
CA ALA A 116 15.91 -9.59 15.85
C ALA A 116 14.94 -8.64 15.10
N PHE A 117 15.29 -8.25 13.86
CA PHE A 117 14.37 -7.52 12.99
C PHE A 117 13.08 -8.32 12.71
N ASN A 118 13.20 -9.60 12.39
CA ASN A 118 12.06 -10.47 12.06
C ASN A 118 11.08 -10.60 13.22
N GLU A 119 11.56 -10.71 14.46
CA GLU A 119 10.71 -10.79 15.65
C GLU A 119 9.81 -9.55 15.76
N ILE A 120 10.39 -8.36 15.59
CA ILE A 120 9.63 -7.10 15.62
C ILE A 120 8.69 -7.02 14.42
N TYR A 121 9.19 -7.25 13.20
CA TYR A 121 8.39 -7.16 11.97
C TYR A 121 7.13 -8.04 12.03
N MET A 122 7.27 -9.31 12.43
CA MET A 122 6.15 -10.25 12.49
C MET A 122 5.09 -9.83 13.50
N SER A 123 5.45 -9.10 14.56
CA SER A 123 4.49 -8.65 15.58
C SER A 123 3.48 -7.60 15.07
N TYR A 124 3.70 -7.04 13.90
CA TYR A 124 2.81 -6.05 13.28
C TYR A 124 1.75 -6.64 12.35
N PHE A 125 1.78 -7.94 12.09
CA PHE A 125 0.90 -8.58 11.12
C PHE A 125 0.22 -9.82 11.67
N ASP A 126 -1.09 -9.88 11.60
CA ASP A 126 -1.86 -11.12 11.86
C ASP A 126 -1.66 -12.13 10.72
N THR A 127 -1.55 -11.63 9.49
CA THR A 127 -1.23 -12.41 8.29
C THR A 127 -0.06 -11.74 7.58
N LEU A 128 1.04 -12.49 7.42
CA LEU A 128 2.28 -11.95 6.85
C LEU A 128 2.12 -11.60 5.36
N PRO A 129 2.46 -10.38 4.94
CA PRO A 129 2.50 -10.00 3.53
C PRO A 129 3.65 -10.69 2.78
N ALA A 130 3.62 -10.64 1.44
CA ALA A 130 4.78 -11.02 0.66
C ALA A 130 5.98 -10.14 1.04
N ARG A 131 7.19 -10.73 1.13
CA ARG A 131 8.39 -9.98 1.52
C ARG A 131 9.61 -10.36 0.67
N SER A 132 10.45 -9.36 0.38
CA SER A 132 11.85 -9.54 -0.01
C SER A 132 12.74 -8.90 1.06
N GLY A 133 13.90 -9.50 1.34
CA GLY A 133 14.86 -8.95 2.27
C GLY A 133 16.28 -9.13 1.74
N VAL A 134 17.07 -8.06 1.80
CA VAL A 134 18.45 -8.03 1.33
C VAL A 134 19.34 -7.31 2.32
N THR A 135 20.62 -7.69 2.39
CA THR A 135 21.64 -6.95 3.12
C THR A 135 22.34 -6.00 2.16
N VAL A 136 22.51 -4.76 2.58
CA VAL A 136 23.10 -3.66 1.79
C VAL A 136 24.37 -3.14 2.47
N LYS A 137 25.17 -2.35 1.75
CA LYS A 137 26.43 -1.79 2.29
C LYS A 137 26.24 -0.73 3.37
N GLY A 138 25.04 -0.11 3.42
CA GLY A 138 24.70 0.94 4.36
C GLY A 138 23.38 1.60 3.97
N LEU A 139 22.77 2.25 4.94
CA LEU A 139 21.50 2.96 4.83
C LEU A 139 21.68 4.42 5.21
N ALA A 140 20.70 5.25 4.88
CA ALA A 140 20.69 6.66 5.20
C ALA A 140 20.85 6.87 6.71
N LEU A 141 21.56 7.92 7.11
CA LEU A 141 21.83 8.32 8.50
C LEU A 141 22.53 7.24 9.35
N GLY A 142 23.06 6.18 8.73
CA GLY A 142 23.65 5.05 9.44
C GLY A 142 22.63 4.12 10.09
N ALA A 143 21.39 4.13 9.62
CA ALA A 143 20.35 3.23 10.10
C ALA A 143 20.70 1.75 9.84
N ARG A 144 20.19 0.86 10.69
CA ARG A 144 20.41 -0.59 10.60
C ARG A 144 19.36 -1.28 9.72
N ALA A 145 18.17 -0.71 9.63
CA ALA A 145 17.09 -1.22 8.79
C ALA A 145 16.34 -0.11 8.07
N GLU A 146 15.86 -0.45 6.87
CA GLU A 146 14.90 0.33 6.09
C GLU A 146 13.82 -0.60 5.57
N VAL A 147 12.57 -0.14 5.57
CA VAL A 147 11.42 -0.91 5.11
C VAL A 147 10.56 -0.06 4.17
N GLU A 148 10.22 -0.59 3.01
CA GLU A 148 9.17 -0.05 2.15
C GLU A 148 8.02 -1.04 2.05
N CYS A 149 6.79 -0.56 1.93
CA CYS A 149 5.64 -1.44 1.78
C CYS A 149 4.68 -0.96 0.69
N ILE A 150 3.93 -1.90 0.14
CA ILE A 150 2.81 -1.66 -0.77
C ILE A 150 1.55 -2.12 -0.04
N ALA A 151 0.52 -1.28 -0.03
CA ALA A 151 -0.77 -1.58 0.56
C ALA A 151 -1.91 -1.23 -0.39
N VAL A 152 -3.12 -1.71 -0.09
CA VAL A 152 -4.34 -1.32 -0.80
C VAL A 152 -5.19 -0.43 0.11
N VAL A 153 -5.88 0.55 -0.46
CA VAL A 153 -6.85 1.39 0.26
C VAL A 153 -8.24 0.74 0.26
N ASN A 154 -9.07 1.17 1.18
CA ASN A 154 -10.46 0.72 1.29
C ASN A 154 -11.35 1.32 0.20
#